data_9f125fbe392ee64699db575eaec02fec
#
_entry.id   9f125fbe392ee64699db575eaec02fec
#
_cell.length_a   1.000
_cell.length_b   1.000
_cell.length_c   1.000
_cell.angle_alpha   90.00
_cell.angle_beta   90.00
_cell.angle_gamma   90.00
#
_symmetry.space_group_name_H-M   'P 1'
#
loop_
_entity.id
_entity.type
_entity.pdbx_description
1 polymer ?
#
loop_
_entity_poly.entity_id
_entity_poly.type
_entity_poly.pdbx_seq_one_letter_code
_entity_poly.pdbx_strand_id
1 'polypeptide(L)'
;VGSGPSGLFCAYALCKNGVKVTVIERGEKIEDRVKTIDNFIKNLKLNPESNIQFGEGGAGTFSDGKLTSRSKDKRSREIFRILVENGAPEDILYT
;
A
#
# COMPACT_ATOMS: atom_id res chain seq x y z
N VAL A 1 -1.91 12.97 -2.91
CA VAL A 1 -2.29 12.85 -1.51
C VAL A 1 -2.71 11.41 -1.22
N GLY A 2 -2.16 10.85 -0.15
CA GLY A 2 -2.37 9.46 0.23
C GLY A 2 -1.26 8.53 -0.25
N SER A 3 -0.84 7.57 0.58
CA SER A 3 0.15 6.54 0.27
C SER A 3 -0.46 5.13 0.21
N GLY A 4 -1.73 5.03 -0.13
CA GLY A 4 -2.35 3.79 -0.55
C GLY A 4 -1.91 3.41 -1.97
N PRO A 5 -2.41 2.28 -2.53
CA PRO A 5 -1.98 1.80 -3.84
C PRO A 5 -2.07 2.85 -4.95
N SER A 6 -3.18 3.59 -5.02
CA SER A 6 -3.37 4.62 -6.05
C SER A 6 -2.30 5.69 -5.99
N GLY A 7 -2.06 6.27 -4.82
CA GLY A 7 -1.06 7.32 -4.63
C GLY A 7 0.36 6.82 -4.86
N LEU A 8 0.68 5.62 -4.38
CA LEU A 8 2.01 5.02 -4.55
C LEU A 8 2.33 4.71 -6.02
N PHE A 9 1.41 4.11 -6.76
CA PHE A 9 1.64 3.81 -8.18
C PHE A 9 1.67 5.07 -9.03
N CYS A 10 0.87 6.08 -8.70
CA CYS A 10 0.92 7.38 -9.36
C CYS A 10 2.30 8.04 -9.15
N ALA A 11 2.78 8.07 -7.91
CA ALA A 11 4.10 8.61 -7.58
C ALA A 11 5.22 7.84 -8.29
N TYR A 12 5.14 6.51 -8.31
CA TYR A 12 6.10 5.67 -9.02
C TYR A 12 6.17 6.01 -10.51
N ALA A 13 5.03 6.09 -11.18
CA ALA A 13 4.96 6.40 -12.60
C ALA A 13 5.53 7.79 -12.91
N LEU A 14 5.20 8.79 -12.10
CA LEU A 14 5.71 10.15 -12.25
C LEU A 14 7.22 10.23 -12.03
N CYS A 15 7.72 9.60 -10.99
CA CYS A 15 9.16 9.55 -10.71
C CYS A 15 9.95 8.86 -11.82
N LYS A 16 9.40 7.78 -12.38
CA LYS A 16 10.01 7.06 -13.49
C LYS A 16 10.13 7.94 -14.75
N ASN A 17 9.26 8.91 -14.90
CA ASN A 17 9.28 9.88 -16.00
C ASN A 17 10.02 11.19 -15.64
N GLY A 18 10.81 11.19 -14.58
CA GLY A 18 11.64 12.33 -14.19
C GLY A 18 10.91 13.44 -13.44
N VAL A 19 9.68 13.21 -13.01
CA VAL A 19 8.90 14.20 -12.26
C VAL A 19 9.22 14.09 -10.77
N LYS A 20 9.50 15.22 -10.13
CA LYS A 20 9.68 15.31 -8.69
C LYS A 20 8.31 15.19 -8.01
N VAL A 21 8.16 14.22 -7.11
CA VAL A 21 6.87 13.93 -6.47
C VAL A 21 7.00 14.03 -4.96
N THR A 22 6.01 14.65 -4.32
CA THR A 22 5.85 14.64 -2.87
C THR A 22 4.55 13.90 -2.54
N VAL A 23 4.65 12.83 -1.75
CA VAL A 23 3.49 12.07 -1.26
C VAL A 23 3.17 12.51 0.15
N ILE A 24 1.93 12.91 0.37
CA ILE A 24 1.43 13.34 1.67
C ILE A 24 0.47 12.28 2.19
N GLU A 25 0.79 11.69 3.33
CA GLU A 25 -0.04 10.69 3.99
C GLU A 25 -0.52 11.22 5.34
N ARG A 26 -1.83 11.17 5.56
CA ARG A 26 -2.47 11.65 6.78
C ARG A 26 -2.23 10.73 7.97
N GLY A 27 -2.20 9.42 7.74
CA GLY A 27 -1.98 8.44 8.78
C GLY A 27 -0.49 8.26 9.13
N GLU A 28 -0.20 7.28 9.97
CA GLU A 28 1.16 7.03 10.44
C GLU A 28 1.99 6.23 9.44
N LYS A 29 3.34 6.31 9.55
CA LYS A 29 4.26 5.40 8.86
C LYS A 29 4.03 3.97 9.32
N ILE A 30 4.53 3.02 8.52
CA ILE A 30 4.30 1.59 8.76
C ILE A 30 4.77 1.15 10.16
N GLU A 31 5.92 1.62 10.63
CA GLU A 31 6.47 1.24 11.95
C GLU A 31 5.57 1.69 13.08
N ASP A 32 5.07 2.92 13.02
CA ASP A 32 4.16 3.48 14.02
C ASP A 32 2.77 2.87 13.89
N ARG A 33 2.35 2.59 12.67
CA ARG A 33 1.06 1.98 12.37
C ARG A 33 0.93 0.58 12.96
N VAL A 34 1.99 -0.22 12.91
CA VAL A 34 2.03 -1.53 13.57
C VAL A 34 1.73 -1.40 15.06
N LYS A 35 2.36 -0.43 15.74
CA LYS A 35 2.15 -0.18 17.16
C LYS A 35 0.73 0.28 17.46
N THR A 36 0.17 1.16 16.63
CA THR A 36 -1.18 1.69 16.80
C THR A 36 -2.23 0.60 16.64
N ILE A 37 -2.08 -0.29 15.66
CA ILE A 37 -2.99 -1.41 15.43
C ILE A 37 -2.91 -2.41 16.59
N ASP A 38 -1.71 -2.73 17.05
CA ASP A 38 -1.49 -3.62 18.18
C ASP A 38 -2.15 -3.07 19.45
N ASN A 39 -2.02 -1.76 19.69
CA ASN A 39 -2.67 -1.07 20.80
C ASN A 39 -4.20 -1.11 20.68
N PHE A 40 -4.76 -0.97 19.49
CA PHE A 40 -6.20 -1.11 19.26
C PHE A 40 -6.69 -2.52 19.62
N ILE A 41 -5.98 -3.56 19.18
CA ILE A 41 -6.32 -4.95 19.48
C ILE A 41 -6.29 -5.22 20.99
N LYS A 42 -5.30 -4.68 21.70
CA LYS A 42 -5.13 -4.89 23.15
C LYS A 42 -6.07 -4.04 23.99
N ASN A 43 -6.27 -2.78 23.62
CA ASN A 43 -6.94 -1.77 24.46
C ASN A 43 -8.24 -1.22 23.87
N LEU A 44 -8.65 -1.66 22.69
CA LEU A 44 -9.87 -1.23 21.99
C LEU A 44 -9.94 0.30 21.79
N LYS A 45 -8.80 0.95 21.64
CA LYS A 45 -8.71 2.38 21.35
C LYS A 45 -8.45 2.61 19.87
N LEU A 46 -9.45 3.07 19.13
CA LEU A 46 -9.34 3.36 17.71
C LEU A 46 -8.77 4.77 17.49
N ASN A 47 -7.68 4.86 16.71
CA ASN A 47 -7.23 6.11 16.14
C ASN A 47 -7.90 6.30 14.78
N PRO A 48 -8.75 7.34 14.59
CA PRO A 48 -9.49 7.50 13.34
C PRO A 48 -8.60 7.88 12.14
N GLU A 49 -7.38 8.33 12.36
CA GLU A 49 -6.45 8.75 11.30
C GLU A 49 -5.40 7.70 10.96
N SER A 50 -5.17 6.73 11.85
CA SER A 50 -4.23 5.63 11.62
C SER A 50 -4.74 4.36 12.28
N ASN A 51 -4.98 3.34 11.48
CA ASN A 51 -5.55 2.07 11.93
C ASN A 51 -5.38 1.01 10.83
N ILE A 52 -6.17 -0.08 10.86
CA ILE A 52 -6.12 -1.13 9.84
C ILE A 52 -6.46 -0.59 8.44
N GLN A 53 -7.32 0.44 8.34
CA GLN A 53 -7.75 1.01 7.07
C GLN A 53 -6.87 2.16 6.59
N PHE A 54 -6.38 2.99 7.49
CA PHE A 54 -5.69 4.25 7.19
C PHE A 54 -4.24 4.23 7.66
N GLY A 55 -3.37 4.86 6.88
CA GLY A 55 -1.94 4.99 7.13
C GLY A 55 -1.12 4.58 5.91
N GLU A 56 0.20 4.59 6.06
CA GLU A 56 1.13 4.24 4.99
C GLU A 56 0.82 2.88 4.38
N GLY A 57 0.73 2.81 3.06
CA GLY A 57 0.40 1.61 2.32
C GLY A 57 -1.09 1.36 2.13
N GLY A 58 -1.96 2.06 2.88
CA GLY A 58 -3.42 1.94 2.78
C GLY A 58 -4.00 0.72 3.50
N ALA A 59 -5.23 0.37 3.18
CA ALA A 59 -5.98 -0.69 3.85
C ALA A 59 -5.41 -2.09 3.63
N GLY A 60 -4.75 -2.32 2.50
CA GLY A 60 -4.17 -3.63 2.18
C GLY A 60 -2.89 -4.00 2.92
N THR A 61 -2.26 -3.05 3.61
CA THR A 61 -0.96 -3.26 4.27
C THR A 61 -0.98 -4.39 5.29
N PHE A 62 -2.06 -4.52 6.03
CA PHE A 62 -2.23 -5.54 7.09
C PHE A 62 -3.22 -6.64 6.71
N SER A 63 -3.42 -6.84 5.40
CA SER A 63 -4.25 -7.92 4.88
C SER A 63 -3.47 -9.25 4.89
N ASP A 64 -4.13 -10.32 4.48
CA ASP A 64 -3.51 -11.65 4.33
C ASP A 64 -2.63 -11.77 3.07
N GLY A 65 -2.44 -10.68 2.35
CA GLY A 65 -1.60 -10.64 1.15
C GLY A 65 -2.29 -11.10 -0.13
N LYS A 66 -3.58 -11.39 -0.09
CA LYS A 66 -4.31 -11.75 -1.30
C LYS A 66 -4.59 -10.51 -2.15
N LEU A 67 -4.18 -10.59 -3.40
CA LEU A 67 -4.45 -9.53 -4.38
C LEU A 67 -5.09 -10.17 -5.61
N THR A 68 -6.38 -9.88 -5.80
CA THR A 68 -7.13 -10.36 -6.96
C THR A 68 -7.78 -9.19 -7.67
N SER A 69 -7.85 -9.27 -8.99
CA SER A 69 -8.51 -8.28 -9.80
C SER A 69 -9.33 -8.97 -10.88
N ARG A 70 -10.55 -8.46 -11.08
CA ARG A 70 -11.40 -8.89 -12.20
C ARG A 70 -11.16 -8.05 -13.45
N SER A 71 -10.26 -7.08 -13.38
CA SER A 71 -9.90 -6.24 -14.51
C SER A 71 -9.16 -7.06 -15.56
N LYS A 72 -9.55 -6.91 -16.83
CA LYS A 72 -8.86 -7.46 -17.97
C LYS A 72 -7.82 -6.49 -18.55
N ASP A 73 -7.54 -5.40 -17.86
CA ASP A 73 -6.58 -4.40 -18.28
C ASP A 73 -5.16 -4.97 -18.24
N LYS A 74 -4.42 -4.79 -19.33
CA LYS A 74 -3.02 -5.24 -19.45
C LYS A 74 -2.10 -4.61 -18.39
N ARG A 75 -2.46 -3.45 -17.87
CA ARG A 75 -1.72 -2.74 -16.82
C ARG A 75 -1.73 -3.48 -15.49
N SER A 76 -2.66 -4.41 -15.27
CA SER A 76 -2.68 -5.24 -14.06
C SER A 76 -1.41 -6.08 -13.93
N ARG A 77 -0.89 -6.64 -15.02
CA ARG A 77 0.38 -7.38 -15.04
C ARG A 77 1.57 -6.47 -14.71
N GLU A 78 1.53 -5.24 -15.19
CA GLU A 78 2.57 -4.25 -14.90
C GLU A 78 2.64 -3.95 -13.40
N ILE A 79 1.50 -3.86 -12.72
CA ILE A 79 1.43 -3.66 -11.27
C ILE A 79 2.12 -4.82 -10.54
N PHE A 80 1.82 -6.06 -10.89
CA PHE A 80 2.46 -7.23 -10.27
C PHE A 80 3.97 -7.24 -10.51
N ARG A 81 4.42 -6.86 -11.70
CA ARG A 81 5.83 -6.76 -12.04
C ARG A 81 6.54 -5.71 -11.17
N ILE A 82 5.93 -4.55 -10.98
CA ILE A 82 6.46 -3.50 -10.11
C ILE A 82 6.59 -3.99 -8.66
N LEU A 83 5.59 -4.72 -8.17
CA LEU A 83 5.63 -5.29 -6.83
C LEU A 83 6.79 -6.27 -6.66
N VAL A 84 7.03 -7.13 -7.64
CA VAL A 84 8.16 -8.08 -7.63
C VAL A 84 9.49 -7.34 -7.66
N GLU A 85 9.64 -6.30 -8.48
CA GLU A 85 10.84 -5.45 -8.51
C GLU A 85 11.15 -4.82 -7.16
N ASN A 86 10.13 -4.62 -6.34
CA ASN A 86 10.25 -4.02 -5.00
C ASN A 86 10.20 -5.04 -3.86
N GLY A 87 10.41 -6.32 -4.15
CA GLY A 87 10.62 -7.36 -3.16
C GLY A 87 9.48 -8.34 -2.93
N ALA A 88 8.38 -8.23 -3.67
CA ALA A 88 7.30 -9.21 -3.58
C ALA A 88 7.76 -10.57 -4.15
N PRO A 89 7.23 -11.69 -3.65
CA PRO A 89 7.57 -13.01 -4.19
C PRO A 89 7.22 -13.14 -5.67
N GLU A 90 8.12 -13.75 -6.45
CA GLU A 90 7.96 -13.92 -7.90
C GLU A 90 6.72 -14.73 -8.28
N ASP A 91 6.28 -15.62 -7.42
CA ASP A 91 5.14 -16.50 -7.68
C ASP A 91 3.81 -15.74 -7.89
N ILE A 92 3.71 -14.50 -7.43
CA ILE A 92 2.53 -13.66 -7.68
C ILE A 92 2.31 -13.39 -9.18
N LEU A 93 3.35 -13.52 -10.00
CA LEU A 93 3.24 -13.35 -11.46
C LEU A 93 2.46 -14.48 -12.12
N TYR A 94 2.32 -15.62 -11.44
CA TYR A 94 1.79 -16.86 -12.03
C TYR A 94 0.47 -17.34 -11.39
N THR A 95 -0.06 -16.59 -10.46
CA THR A 95 -1.31 -16.95 -9.78
C THR A 95 -2.51 -16.18 -10.30
#